data_f397c8e1f16c81dd76db4d8a84eb4559
#
_entry.id   f397c8e1f16c81dd76db4d8a84eb4559
#
_cell.length_a   1.000
_cell.length_b   1.000
_cell.length_c   1.000
_cell.angle_alpha   90.00
_cell.angle_beta   90.00
_cell.angle_gamma   90.00
#
_symmetry.space_group_name_H-M   'P 1'
#
loop_
_entity.id
_entity.type
_entity.pdbx_description
1 polymer ?
#
loop_
_entity_poly.entity_id
_entity_poly.type
_entity_poly.pdbx_seq_one_letter_code
_entity_poly.pdbx_strand_id
1 'polypeptide(L)'
;KASMSIFDSTSLLSRINRGETDSLDEHIIYNLRLAERFSRLSEGHYDVTVKPLVDAWGFAGHEAERTPNLDSLLQFVGYRRVHIRDGRLVKDDPRVQLDFNSIAKGYTVDLVAALMERCGAKNYLVEIGGECRCQGVSSKGIPWRIGIETPFDGNMSDGAYLTGRIRMSEGGLATSGNYRRFYRDAAGNKISHTIDPTTGRSVTSVSYTHLRAHETEADLV
;
A
#
# COMPACT_ATOMS: atom_id res chain seq x y z
N LYS A 1 6.94 -3.03 -11.55
CA LYS A 1 5.81 -2.60 -12.39
C LYS A 1 5.18 -3.81 -13.08
N ALA A 2 5.95 -4.62 -13.80
CA ALA A 2 5.44 -5.78 -14.55
C ALA A 2 4.72 -6.84 -13.68
N SER A 3 5.05 -6.97 -12.40
CA SER A 3 4.42 -7.91 -11.48
C SER A 3 3.12 -7.36 -10.87
N MET A 4 3.19 -6.32 -10.04
CA MET A 4 2.14 -5.96 -9.08
C MET A 4 1.35 -4.68 -9.40
N SER A 5 1.52 -4.04 -10.56
CA SER A 5 0.78 -2.82 -10.90
C SER A 5 -0.67 -3.14 -11.28
N ILE A 6 -1.63 -2.46 -10.67
CA ILE A 6 -3.04 -2.50 -11.13
C ILE A 6 -3.30 -1.49 -12.26
N PHE A 7 -2.37 -0.58 -12.53
CA PHE A 7 -2.47 0.47 -13.54
C PHE A 7 -1.84 0.04 -14.89
N ASP A 8 -1.09 -1.05 -14.92
CA ASP A 8 -0.51 -1.63 -16.12
C ASP A 8 -1.31 -2.88 -16.50
N SER A 9 -2.09 -2.79 -17.56
CA SER A 9 -2.95 -3.90 -18.01
C SER A 9 -2.17 -5.19 -18.36
N THR A 10 -0.88 -5.05 -18.66
CA THR A 10 -0.01 -6.18 -19.02
C THR A 10 0.66 -6.84 -17.80
N SER A 11 0.57 -6.22 -16.63
CA SER A 11 1.16 -6.75 -15.40
C SER A 11 0.56 -8.10 -15.03
N LEU A 12 1.35 -8.90 -14.30
CA LEU A 12 0.89 -10.22 -13.83
C LEU A 12 -0.35 -10.07 -12.92
N LEU A 13 -0.36 -9.10 -12.00
CA LEU A 13 -1.49 -8.84 -11.11
C LEU A 13 -2.76 -8.45 -11.87
N SER A 14 -2.64 -7.57 -12.89
CA SER A 14 -3.78 -7.19 -13.72
C SER A 14 -4.37 -8.38 -14.47
N ARG A 15 -3.53 -9.27 -14.99
CA ARG A 15 -3.95 -10.52 -15.65
C ARG A 15 -4.63 -11.48 -14.68
N ILE A 16 -4.10 -11.61 -13.46
CA ILE A 16 -4.71 -12.39 -12.37
C ILE A 16 -6.10 -11.84 -12.02
N ASN A 17 -6.21 -10.52 -11.91
CA ASN A 17 -7.47 -9.86 -11.58
C ASN A 17 -8.53 -10.06 -12.65
N ARG A 18 -8.14 -10.16 -13.93
CA ARG A 18 -9.06 -10.49 -15.04
C ARG A 18 -9.30 -12.01 -15.22
N GLY A 19 -8.66 -12.86 -14.42
CA GLY A 19 -8.82 -14.31 -14.53
C GLY A 19 -8.09 -14.94 -15.72
N GLU A 20 -7.14 -14.23 -16.35
CA GLU A 20 -6.35 -14.73 -17.49
C GLU A 20 -5.24 -15.70 -17.06
N THR A 21 -4.86 -15.68 -15.80
CA THR A 21 -3.83 -16.56 -15.23
C THR A 21 -4.00 -16.68 -13.72
N ASP A 22 -3.57 -17.80 -13.18
CA ASP A 22 -3.44 -18.09 -11.75
C ASP A 22 -1.97 -18.19 -11.31
N SER A 23 -1.03 -17.98 -12.24
CA SER A 23 0.40 -18.06 -11.99
C SER A 23 0.85 -16.94 -11.05
N LEU A 24 1.78 -17.26 -10.15
CA LEU A 24 2.34 -16.31 -9.20
C LEU A 24 3.85 -16.20 -9.41
N ASP A 25 4.38 -14.99 -9.30
CA ASP A 25 5.81 -14.76 -9.13
C ASP A 25 6.18 -14.58 -7.64
N GLU A 26 7.47 -14.53 -7.35
CA GLU A 26 7.98 -14.38 -5.99
C GLU A 26 7.49 -13.10 -5.31
N HIS A 27 7.32 -12.00 -6.08
CA HIS A 27 6.86 -10.71 -5.56
C HIS A 27 5.40 -10.79 -5.09
N ILE A 28 4.53 -11.41 -5.88
CA ILE A 28 3.12 -11.59 -5.50
C ILE A 28 3.01 -12.57 -4.33
N ILE A 29 3.75 -13.68 -4.35
CA ILE A 29 3.73 -14.66 -3.25
C ILE A 29 4.14 -14.00 -1.93
N TYR A 30 5.25 -13.23 -1.93
CA TYR A 30 5.73 -12.54 -0.74
C TYR A 30 4.67 -11.57 -0.20
N ASN A 31 4.14 -10.70 -1.07
CA ASN A 31 3.16 -9.69 -0.66
C ASN A 31 1.80 -10.29 -0.26
N LEU A 32 1.37 -11.40 -0.85
CA LEU A 32 0.18 -12.12 -0.40
C LEU A 32 0.33 -12.68 1.03
N ARG A 33 1.47 -13.29 1.32
CA ARG A 33 1.76 -13.81 2.68
C ARG A 33 1.83 -12.69 3.71
N LEU A 34 2.49 -11.59 3.35
CA LEU A 34 2.58 -10.41 4.19
C LEU A 34 1.18 -9.80 4.43
N ALA A 35 0.40 -9.65 3.36
CA ALA A 35 -0.97 -9.15 3.43
C ALA A 35 -1.87 -10.03 4.30
N GLU A 36 -1.79 -11.35 4.16
CA GLU A 36 -2.56 -12.29 5.00
C GLU A 36 -2.23 -12.12 6.49
N ARG A 37 -0.94 -11.95 6.81
CA ARG A 37 -0.50 -11.69 8.20
C ARG A 37 -1.12 -10.41 8.74
N PHE A 38 -1.05 -9.30 8.00
CA PHE A 38 -1.63 -8.03 8.43
C PHE A 38 -3.17 -8.06 8.48
N SER A 39 -3.80 -8.76 7.55
CA SER A 39 -5.26 -8.96 7.59
C SER A 39 -5.72 -9.70 8.84
N ARG A 40 -4.95 -10.70 9.27
CA ARG A 40 -5.23 -11.42 10.53
C ARG A 40 -5.03 -10.52 11.75
N LEU A 41 -3.93 -9.76 11.81
CA LEU A 41 -3.60 -8.87 12.93
C LEU A 41 -4.59 -7.71 13.07
N SER A 42 -5.15 -7.24 11.95
CA SER A 42 -6.12 -6.16 11.91
C SER A 42 -7.57 -6.64 11.92
N GLU A 43 -7.81 -7.94 12.11
CA GLU A 43 -9.16 -8.53 12.08
C GLU A 43 -9.93 -8.22 10.76
N GLY A 44 -9.19 -8.05 9.65
CA GLY A 44 -9.75 -7.77 8.34
C GLY A 44 -9.88 -6.28 8.00
N HIS A 45 -9.52 -5.36 8.88
CA HIS A 45 -9.48 -3.92 8.55
C HIS A 45 -8.37 -3.54 7.56
N TYR A 46 -7.40 -4.42 7.37
CA TYR A 46 -6.48 -4.41 6.27
C TYR A 46 -6.75 -5.61 5.37
N ASP A 47 -7.00 -5.40 4.08
CA ASP A 47 -7.29 -6.49 3.14
C ASP A 47 -6.92 -6.10 1.71
N VAL A 48 -6.08 -6.91 1.07
CA VAL A 48 -5.66 -6.68 -0.33
C VAL A 48 -6.72 -7.07 -1.34
N THR A 49 -7.82 -7.71 -0.91
CA THR A 49 -8.96 -8.01 -1.80
C THR A 49 -9.92 -6.82 -1.95
N VAL A 50 -9.56 -5.66 -1.41
CA VAL A 50 -10.37 -4.42 -1.40
C VAL A 50 -10.59 -3.80 -2.78
N LYS A 51 -9.90 -4.29 -3.83
CA LYS A 51 -9.93 -3.69 -5.18
C LYS A 51 -11.33 -3.41 -5.74
N PRO A 52 -12.34 -4.29 -5.66
CA PRO A 52 -13.68 -4.00 -6.16
C PRO A 52 -14.32 -2.75 -5.52
N LEU A 53 -14.03 -2.51 -4.23
CA LEU A 53 -14.48 -1.32 -3.52
C LEU A 53 -13.72 -0.08 -3.97
N VAL A 54 -12.40 -0.17 -4.13
CA VAL A 54 -11.54 0.93 -4.61
C VAL A 54 -11.95 1.38 -6.01
N ASP A 55 -12.29 0.44 -6.89
CA ASP A 55 -12.79 0.70 -8.23
C ASP A 55 -14.15 1.44 -8.17
N ALA A 56 -15.11 0.92 -7.40
CA ALA A 56 -16.44 1.50 -7.27
C ALA A 56 -16.41 2.92 -6.67
N TRP A 57 -15.47 3.21 -5.77
CA TRP A 57 -15.24 4.56 -5.25
C TRP A 57 -14.39 5.45 -6.18
N GLY A 58 -13.98 4.98 -7.38
CA GLY A 58 -13.29 5.77 -8.40
C GLY A 58 -11.79 6.02 -8.16
N PHE A 59 -11.13 5.25 -7.28
CA PHE A 59 -9.73 5.48 -6.95
C PHE A 59 -8.72 4.67 -7.78
N ALA A 60 -9.18 3.76 -8.63
CA ALA A 60 -8.31 2.96 -9.52
C ALA A 60 -8.31 3.44 -10.98
N GLY A 61 -8.65 4.70 -11.24
CA GLY A 61 -8.67 5.29 -12.58
C GLY A 61 -10.01 5.14 -13.32
N HIS A 62 -11.04 4.69 -12.63
CA HIS A 62 -12.42 4.64 -13.11
C HIS A 62 -13.23 5.81 -12.53
N GLU A 63 -14.34 6.17 -13.18
CA GLU A 63 -15.29 7.11 -12.59
C GLU A 63 -15.96 6.46 -11.37
N ALA A 64 -16.15 7.25 -10.30
CA ALA A 64 -16.84 6.79 -9.12
C ALA A 64 -18.31 6.47 -9.44
N GLU A 65 -18.80 5.35 -8.92
CA GLU A 65 -20.24 5.08 -8.91
C GLU A 65 -20.92 6.10 -7.99
N ARG A 66 -22.07 6.65 -8.43
CA ARG A 66 -22.81 7.63 -7.60
C ARG A 66 -23.23 7.05 -6.25
N THR A 67 -23.57 5.77 -6.23
CA THR A 67 -23.97 5.03 -5.03
C THR A 67 -23.53 3.57 -5.20
N PRO A 68 -22.29 3.21 -4.80
CA PRO A 68 -21.83 1.83 -4.88
C PRO A 68 -22.74 0.88 -4.11
N ASN A 69 -23.08 -0.25 -4.70
CA ASN A 69 -23.79 -1.31 -3.98
C ASN A 69 -22.79 -2.09 -3.12
N LEU A 70 -22.54 -1.58 -1.92
CA LEU A 70 -21.53 -2.12 -1.01
C LEU A 70 -21.84 -3.57 -0.60
N ASP A 71 -23.11 -3.90 -0.37
CA ASP A 71 -23.50 -5.27 0.04
C ASP A 71 -23.17 -6.30 -1.05
N SER A 72 -23.33 -5.91 -2.32
CA SER A 72 -22.93 -6.77 -3.44
C SER A 72 -21.42 -6.89 -3.55
N LEU A 73 -20.67 -5.79 -3.40
CA LEU A 73 -19.22 -5.77 -3.54
C LEU A 73 -18.51 -6.50 -2.40
N LEU A 74 -19.00 -6.37 -1.17
CA LEU A 74 -18.44 -7.03 0.01
C LEU A 74 -18.47 -8.57 -0.09
N GLN A 75 -19.32 -9.15 -0.94
CA GLN A 75 -19.33 -10.58 -1.21
C GLN A 75 -18.01 -11.08 -1.85
N PHE A 76 -17.22 -10.19 -2.47
CA PHE A 76 -15.97 -10.50 -3.15
C PHE A 76 -14.74 -9.95 -2.42
N VAL A 77 -14.93 -9.40 -1.23
CA VAL A 77 -13.87 -8.88 -0.37
C VAL A 77 -13.69 -9.80 0.83
N GLY A 78 -12.46 -10.06 1.20
CA GLY A 78 -12.10 -10.91 2.33
C GLY A 78 -10.84 -11.72 2.05
N TYR A 79 -9.76 -11.48 2.79
CA TYR A 79 -8.46 -12.15 2.62
C TYR A 79 -8.54 -13.67 2.71
N ARG A 80 -9.55 -14.22 3.41
CA ARG A 80 -9.78 -15.66 3.53
C ARG A 80 -10.30 -16.31 2.25
N ARG A 81 -10.66 -15.52 1.23
CA ARG A 81 -11.13 -16.00 -0.08
C ARG A 81 -10.01 -16.24 -1.08
N VAL A 82 -8.77 -16.03 -0.66
CA VAL A 82 -7.58 -16.12 -1.52
C VAL A 82 -6.58 -17.07 -0.88
N HIS A 83 -6.12 -18.05 -1.65
CA HIS A 83 -5.21 -19.08 -1.18
C HIS A 83 -4.06 -19.29 -2.18
N ILE A 84 -2.91 -19.70 -1.68
CA ILE A 84 -1.82 -20.19 -2.51
C ILE A 84 -1.80 -21.71 -2.38
N ARG A 85 -2.03 -22.42 -3.50
CA ARG A 85 -1.95 -23.88 -3.57
C ARG A 85 -1.03 -24.29 -4.74
N ASP A 86 -0.06 -25.10 -4.46
CA ASP A 86 0.92 -25.58 -5.47
C ASP A 86 1.54 -24.46 -6.30
N GLY A 87 1.85 -23.31 -5.64
CA GLY A 87 2.44 -22.13 -6.28
C GLY A 87 1.50 -21.33 -7.18
N ARG A 88 0.20 -21.62 -7.13
CA ARG A 88 -0.85 -20.95 -7.91
C ARG A 88 -1.84 -20.22 -7.00
N LEU A 89 -2.48 -19.19 -7.53
CA LEU A 89 -3.54 -18.48 -6.85
C LEU A 89 -4.87 -19.22 -7.01
N VAL A 90 -5.51 -19.51 -5.90
CA VAL A 90 -6.88 -20.01 -5.85
C VAL A 90 -7.77 -18.96 -5.22
N LYS A 91 -8.84 -18.59 -5.89
CA LYS A 91 -9.88 -17.68 -5.39
C LYS A 91 -11.16 -18.44 -5.16
N ASP A 92 -11.85 -18.24 -4.05
CA ASP A 92 -13.15 -18.85 -3.78
C ASP A 92 -14.26 -18.35 -4.74
N ASP A 93 -14.08 -17.15 -5.26
CA ASP A 93 -14.94 -16.55 -6.30
C ASP A 93 -14.07 -15.86 -7.35
N PRO A 94 -14.30 -16.05 -8.66
CA PRO A 94 -13.51 -15.41 -9.71
C PRO A 94 -13.55 -13.88 -9.70
N ARG A 95 -14.56 -13.28 -9.08
CA ARG A 95 -14.71 -11.83 -8.93
C ARG A 95 -13.82 -11.22 -7.86
N VAL A 96 -13.18 -12.02 -7.00
CA VAL A 96 -12.17 -11.54 -6.05
C VAL A 96 -11.01 -10.94 -6.83
N GLN A 97 -10.64 -9.70 -6.50
CA GLN A 97 -9.55 -8.96 -7.12
C GLN A 97 -8.60 -8.40 -6.06
N LEU A 98 -7.33 -8.29 -6.42
CA LEU A 98 -6.26 -7.91 -5.52
C LEU A 98 -5.72 -6.51 -5.83
N ASP A 99 -5.38 -5.76 -4.78
CA ASP A 99 -4.68 -4.48 -4.83
C ASP A 99 -3.58 -4.45 -3.76
N PHE A 100 -2.32 -4.34 -4.21
CA PHE A 100 -1.15 -4.25 -3.34
C PHE A 100 -0.63 -2.81 -3.15
N ASN A 101 -1.36 -1.78 -3.59
CA ASN A 101 -0.88 -0.39 -3.54
C ASN A 101 -0.47 0.07 -2.14
N SER A 102 -1.07 -0.49 -1.10
CA SER A 102 -0.77 -0.18 0.30
C SER A 102 0.61 -0.67 0.77
N ILE A 103 1.16 -1.73 0.16
CA ILE A 103 2.43 -2.36 0.58
C ILE A 103 3.48 -2.39 -0.53
N ALA A 104 3.07 -2.28 -1.79
CA ALA A 104 3.99 -2.45 -2.94
C ALA A 104 5.12 -1.42 -2.97
N LYS A 105 4.90 -0.19 -2.51
CA LYS A 105 5.93 0.86 -2.47
C LYS A 105 7.00 0.54 -1.42
N GLY A 106 6.58 0.25 -0.19
CA GLY A 106 7.49 -0.14 0.88
C GLY A 106 8.31 -1.39 0.51
N TYR A 107 7.64 -2.41 -0.03
CA TYR A 107 8.32 -3.60 -0.55
C TYR A 107 9.36 -3.26 -1.65
N THR A 108 9.05 -2.35 -2.55
CA THR A 108 9.99 -1.93 -3.59
C THR A 108 11.19 -1.17 -3.00
N VAL A 109 10.95 -0.31 -2.01
CA VAL A 109 12.01 0.35 -1.24
C VAL A 109 12.94 -0.68 -0.60
N ASP A 110 12.41 -1.73 0.02
CA ASP A 110 13.19 -2.79 0.64
C ASP A 110 14.01 -3.59 -0.38
N LEU A 111 13.45 -3.89 -1.55
CA LEU A 111 14.20 -4.57 -2.62
C LEU A 111 15.38 -3.73 -3.13
N VAL A 112 15.17 -2.42 -3.31
CA VAL A 112 16.25 -1.51 -3.73
C VAL A 112 17.28 -1.36 -2.64
N ALA A 113 16.89 -1.23 -1.38
CA ALA A 113 17.80 -1.19 -0.24
C ALA A 113 18.65 -2.47 -0.16
N ALA A 114 18.04 -3.64 -0.27
CA ALA A 114 18.76 -4.91 -0.31
C ALA A 114 19.73 -5.01 -1.50
N LEU A 115 19.40 -4.43 -2.65
CA LEU A 115 20.32 -4.34 -3.78
C LEU A 115 21.52 -3.45 -3.44
N MET A 116 21.30 -2.27 -2.85
CA MET A 116 22.37 -1.37 -2.41
C MET A 116 23.33 -2.06 -1.44
N GLU A 117 22.78 -2.80 -0.47
CA GLU A 117 23.56 -3.58 0.50
C GLU A 117 24.42 -4.66 -0.19
N ARG A 118 23.83 -5.42 -1.13
CA ARG A 118 24.60 -6.43 -1.91
C ARG A 118 25.69 -5.80 -2.78
N CYS A 119 25.50 -4.55 -3.22
CA CYS A 119 26.54 -3.77 -3.93
C CYS A 119 27.58 -3.16 -2.99
N GLY A 120 27.52 -3.42 -1.68
CA GLY A 120 28.48 -2.94 -0.69
C GLY A 120 28.21 -1.52 -0.18
N ALA A 121 27.07 -0.91 -0.49
CA ALA A 121 26.69 0.39 0.05
C ALA A 121 26.44 0.29 1.55
N LYS A 122 27.17 1.07 2.34
CA LYS A 122 27.01 1.17 3.79
C LYS A 122 26.19 2.39 4.21
N ASN A 123 26.04 3.35 3.32
CA ASN A 123 25.31 4.59 3.57
C ASN A 123 24.38 4.83 2.37
N TYR A 124 23.09 4.77 2.60
CA TYR A 124 22.08 5.00 1.57
C TYR A 124 20.76 5.52 2.18
N LEU A 125 20.02 6.22 1.36
CA LEU A 125 18.61 6.54 1.57
C LEU A 125 17.90 6.21 0.26
N VAL A 126 16.97 5.26 0.32
CA VAL A 126 16.04 4.91 -0.76
C VAL A 126 14.70 5.52 -0.43
N GLU A 127 14.10 6.25 -1.37
CA GLU A 127 12.77 6.86 -1.21
C GLU A 127 11.96 6.62 -2.48
N ILE A 128 10.72 6.15 -2.33
CA ILE A 128 9.77 5.95 -3.44
C ILE A 128 8.39 6.39 -2.97
N GLY A 129 7.94 7.55 -3.47
CA GLY A 129 6.59 8.04 -3.24
C GLY A 129 6.22 8.26 -1.77
N GLY A 130 7.20 8.69 -0.96
CA GLY A 130 7.06 8.99 0.46
C GLY A 130 7.45 7.85 1.40
N GLU A 131 7.47 6.61 0.93
CA GLU A 131 8.05 5.50 1.69
C GLU A 131 9.57 5.50 1.54
N CYS A 132 10.31 5.38 2.63
CA CYS A 132 11.75 5.36 2.59
C CYS A 132 12.38 4.34 3.54
N ARG A 133 13.62 3.94 3.19
CA ARG A 133 14.53 3.15 4.04
C ARG A 133 15.92 3.73 3.96
N CYS A 134 16.59 3.83 5.09
CA CYS A 134 17.95 4.33 5.15
C CYS A 134 18.86 3.42 5.98
N GLN A 135 20.16 3.56 5.69
CA GLN A 135 21.26 2.97 6.45
C GLN A 135 22.39 3.98 6.55
N GLY A 136 23.09 4.00 7.71
CA GLY A 136 24.28 4.79 7.93
C GLY A 136 24.04 6.29 7.96
N VAL A 137 24.91 7.07 7.33
CA VAL A 137 24.91 8.54 7.40
C VAL A 137 24.88 9.18 6.01
N SER A 138 24.45 10.42 5.96
CA SER A 138 24.45 11.25 4.74
C SER A 138 25.89 11.60 4.32
N SER A 139 26.05 12.21 3.16
CA SER A 139 27.35 12.71 2.66
C SER A 139 28.04 13.74 3.59
N LYS A 140 27.29 14.29 4.56
CA LYS A 140 27.80 15.20 5.60
C LYS A 140 28.28 14.49 6.87
N GLY A 141 28.27 13.15 6.91
CA GLY A 141 28.64 12.36 8.07
C GLY A 141 27.64 12.43 9.25
N ILE A 142 26.42 12.86 9.00
CA ILE A 142 25.35 12.96 10.02
C ILE A 142 24.16 12.07 9.64
N PRO A 143 23.31 11.67 10.61
CA PRO A 143 22.09 10.93 10.33
C PRO A 143 21.25 11.56 9.23
N TRP A 144 20.55 10.74 8.46
CA TRP A 144 19.61 11.16 7.43
C TRP A 144 18.51 12.01 8.06
N ARG A 145 18.09 13.07 7.37
CA ARG A 145 17.01 13.93 7.82
C ARG A 145 15.84 13.78 6.87
N ILE A 146 14.72 13.33 7.40
CA ILE A 146 13.49 13.09 6.66
C ILE A 146 12.43 14.05 7.16
N GLY A 147 11.78 14.78 6.26
CA GLY A 147 10.66 15.67 6.57
C GLY A 147 9.34 14.90 6.61
N ILE A 148 8.50 15.19 7.58
CA ILE A 148 7.11 14.72 7.63
C ILE A 148 6.22 15.86 7.18
N GLU A 149 5.48 15.67 6.11
CA GLU A 149 4.60 16.69 5.58
C GLU A 149 3.38 16.95 6.46
N THR A 150 2.93 18.19 6.45
CA THR A 150 1.72 18.59 7.16
C THR A 150 0.48 18.09 6.40
N PRO A 151 -0.39 17.28 7.03
CA PRO A 151 -1.51 16.62 6.37
C PRO A 151 -2.76 17.52 6.32
N PHE A 152 -2.73 18.62 5.58
CA PHE A 152 -3.94 19.39 5.31
C PHE A 152 -4.49 19.10 3.90
N ASP A 153 -5.81 19.18 3.76
CA ASP A 153 -6.50 18.87 2.51
C ASP A 153 -5.96 19.70 1.34
N GLY A 154 -5.54 19.03 0.28
CA GLY A 154 -5.02 19.66 -0.92
C GLY A 154 -3.54 20.07 -0.84
N ASN A 155 -2.79 19.65 0.18
CA ASN A 155 -1.33 19.84 0.18
C ASN A 155 -0.69 19.00 -0.92
N MET A 156 -0.42 19.65 -2.06
CA MET A 156 0.24 19.05 -3.23
C MET A 156 1.70 19.51 -3.38
N SER A 157 2.21 20.30 -2.44
CA SER A 157 3.57 20.88 -2.52
C SER A 157 4.54 20.03 -1.71
N ASP A 158 5.31 19.18 -2.39
CA ASP A 158 6.29 18.31 -1.76
C ASP A 158 7.33 19.12 -0.95
N GLY A 159 7.46 18.80 0.33
CA GLY A 159 8.44 19.39 1.23
C GLY A 159 8.21 20.86 1.62
N ALA A 160 7.18 21.55 1.11
CA ALA A 160 6.93 22.94 1.42
C ALA A 160 6.42 23.15 2.85
N TYR A 161 5.60 22.24 3.34
CA TYR A 161 4.99 22.31 4.66
C TYR A 161 5.31 21.06 5.46
N LEU A 162 6.14 21.21 6.48
CA LEU A 162 6.57 20.11 7.33
C LEU A 162 6.02 20.26 8.74
N THR A 163 5.33 19.23 9.23
CA THR A 163 4.90 19.13 10.63
C THR A 163 6.02 18.64 11.54
N GLY A 164 7.03 17.97 10.97
CA GLY A 164 8.14 17.43 11.74
C GLY A 164 9.35 17.07 10.89
N ARG A 165 10.46 16.79 11.57
CA ARG A 165 11.68 16.29 10.96
C ARG A 165 12.24 15.18 11.84
N ILE A 166 12.59 14.05 11.20
CA ILE A 166 13.16 12.88 11.87
C ILE A 166 14.60 12.74 11.46
N ARG A 167 15.43 12.26 12.40
CA ARG A 167 16.81 11.86 12.15
C ARG A 167 16.89 10.35 12.27
N MET A 168 17.36 9.69 11.22
CA MET A 168 17.49 8.23 11.19
C MET A 168 18.86 7.85 10.66
N SER A 169 19.46 6.81 11.24
CA SER A 169 20.68 6.17 10.76
C SER A 169 20.41 4.77 10.20
N GLU A 170 19.23 4.23 10.49
CA GLU A 170 18.76 2.94 10.00
C GLU A 170 17.25 2.86 10.09
N GLY A 171 16.64 1.95 9.32
CA GLY A 171 15.22 1.65 9.39
C GLY A 171 14.40 2.28 8.25
N GLY A 172 13.09 2.12 8.35
CA GLY A 172 12.11 2.58 7.37
C GLY A 172 11.16 3.62 7.94
N LEU A 173 10.62 4.45 7.06
CA LEU A 173 9.54 5.38 7.34
C LEU A 173 8.49 5.26 6.25
N ALA A 174 7.25 5.09 6.64
CA ALA A 174 6.09 5.16 5.76
C ALA A 174 5.07 6.15 6.32
N THR A 175 4.38 6.85 5.44
CA THR A 175 3.33 7.80 5.80
C THR A 175 2.06 7.49 5.03
N SER A 176 0.94 7.50 5.73
CA SER A 176 -0.40 7.35 5.13
C SER A 176 -1.25 8.57 5.47
N GLY A 177 -2.04 9.04 4.52
CA GLY A 177 -2.92 10.17 4.76
C GLY A 177 -3.98 10.36 3.69
N ASN A 178 -5.13 10.87 4.09
CA ASN A 178 -6.30 11.09 3.25
C ASN A 178 -6.41 12.53 2.71
N TYR A 179 -5.32 13.29 2.71
CA TYR A 179 -5.34 14.71 2.36
C TYR A 179 -5.02 15.00 0.89
N ARG A 180 -4.41 14.05 0.15
CA ARG A 180 -4.03 14.23 -1.26
C ARG A 180 -5.02 13.60 -2.24
N ARG A 181 -5.56 12.41 -1.92
CA ARG A 181 -6.43 11.63 -2.81
C ARG A 181 -7.82 11.51 -2.20
N PHE A 182 -8.64 12.48 -2.47
CA PHE A 182 -10.04 12.52 -2.05
C PHE A 182 -10.86 13.34 -3.06
N TYR A 183 -12.16 13.18 -3.01
CA TYR A 183 -13.14 14.09 -3.62
C TYR A 183 -14.28 14.34 -2.64
N ARG A 184 -15.18 15.26 -3.00
CA ARG A 184 -16.40 15.49 -2.23
C ARG A 184 -17.60 15.01 -3.05
N ASP A 185 -18.49 14.26 -2.39
CA ASP A 185 -19.74 13.83 -3.00
C ASP A 185 -20.74 15.00 -3.14
N ALA A 186 -21.91 14.73 -3.73
CA ALA A 186 -22.94 15.74 -3.94
C ALA A 186 -23.50 16.33 -2.63
N ALA A 187 -23.34 15.64 -1.51
CA ALA A 187 -23.74 16.10 -0.18
C ALA A 187 -22.60 16.84 0.57
N GLY A 188 -21.41 16.98 -0.07
CA GLY A 188 -20.24 17.63 0.50
C GLY A 188 -19.37 16.73 1.40
N ASN A 189 -19.72 15.45 1.54
CA ASN A 189 -18.93 14.52 2.34
C ASN A 189 -17.58 14.23 1.67
N LYS A 190 -16.52 14.17 2.46
CA LYS A 190 -15.20 13.80 1.98
C LYS A 190 -15.12 12.29 1.76
N ILE A 191 -14.83 11.90 0.54
CA ILE A 191 -14.56 10.51 0.15
C ILE A 191 -13.07 10.40 -0.15
N SER A 192 -12.36 9.59 0.61
CA SER A 192 -10.92 9.35 0.48
C SER A 192 -10.64 7.97 -0.10
N HIS A 193 -9.41 7.78 -0.61
CA HIS A 193 -8.97 6.52 -1.18
C HIS A 193 -8.78 5.38 -0.15
N THR A 194 -8.80 5.69 1.14
CA THR A 194 -8.72 4.68 2.19
C THR A 194 -10.12 4.13 2.44
N ILE A 195 -10.30 2.88 2.09
CA ILE A 195 -11.58 2.17 2.22
C ILE A 195 -11.44 1.13 3.33
N ASP A 196 -12.41 1.07 4.22
CA ASP A 196 -12.52 -0.01 5.21
C ASP A 196 -13.08 -1.27 4.52
N PRO A 197 -12.32 -2.36 4.42
CA PRO A 197 -12.76 -3.57 3.76
C PRO A 197 -13.95 -4.27 4.44
N THR A 198 -14.17 -4.00 5.73
CA THR A 198 -15.25 -4.64 6.50
C THR A 198 -16.61 -4.00 6.27
N THR A 199 -16.59 -2.69 5.97
CA THR A 199 -17.83 -1.91 5.76
C THR A 199 -18.01 -1.46 4.32
N GLY A 200 -16.95 -1.51 3.50
CA GLY A 200 -16.90 -0.99 2.15
C GLY A 200 -16.90 0.53 2.07
N ARG A 201 -16.87 1.25 3.19
CA ARG A 201 -16.98 2.70 3.25
C ARG A 201 -15.62 3.39 3.26
N SER A 202 -15.59 4.59 2.70
CA SER A 202 -14.41 5.46 2.81
C SER A 202 -14.23 5.91 4.26
N VAL A 203 -12.99 5.86 4.73
CA VAL A 203 -12.61 6.31 6.08
C VAL A 203 -12.39 7.81 6.06
N THR A 204 -13.11 8.55 6.89
CA THR A 204 -13.11 10.02 6.88
C THR A 204 -11.97 10.66 7.66
N SER A 205 -11.37 9.96 8.62
CA SER A 205 -10.27 10.50 9.43
C SER A 205 -9.10 9.52 9.47
N VAL A 206 -8.06 9.79 8.72
CA VAL A 206 -6.75 9.16 8.95
C VAL A 206 -5.64 10.05 8.41
N SER A 207 -4.75 10.45 9.29
CA SER A 207 -3.39 10.82 8.96
C SER A 207 -2.49 10.06 9.94
N TYR A 208 -1.79 9.05 9.48
CA TYR A 208 -0.83 8.30 10.28
C TYR A 208 0.55 8.45 9.70
N THR A 209 1.50 8.77 10.56
CA THR A 209 2.91 8.61 10.29
C THR A 209 3.39 7.41 11.09
N HIS A 210 3.79 6.35 10.42
CA HIS A 210 4.45 5.22 11.07
C HIS A 210 5.95 5.35 10.92
N LEU A 211 6.60 5.48 12.05
CA LEU A 211 8.05 5.34 12.20
C LEU A 211 8.34 3.89 12.56
N ARG A 212 9.17 3.26 11.77
CA ARG A 212 9.72 1.96 12.11
C ARG A 212 11.23 2.02 12.00
N ALA A 213 11.91 1.98 13.15
CA ALA A 213 13.29 1.55 13.23
C ALA A 213 13.38 0.09 12.81
N HIS A 214 14.51 -0.33 12.25
CA HIS A 214 14.74 -1.67 11.73
C HIS A 214 14.36 -2.73 12.77
N GLU A 215 13.23 -3.38 12.51
CA GLU A 215 12.85 -4.58 13.24
C GLU A 215 12.97 -5.74 12.26
N THR A 216 13.62 -6.79 12.66
CA THR A 216 13.64 -8.06 11.94
C THR A 216 12.23 -8.63 11.89
N GLU A 217 11.94 -9.60 11.01
CA GLU A 217 10.61 -10.23 10.92
C GLU A 217 10.05 -10.73 12.27
N ALA A 218 10.94 -10.93 13.28
CA ALA A 218 10.58 -11.35 14.63
C ALA A 218 9.92 -10.23 15.48
N ASP A 219 10.11 -8.96 15.13
CA ASP A 219 9.67 -7.81 15.92
C ASP A 219 8.32 -7.24 15.45
N LEU A 220 7.67 -7.94 14.55
CA LEU A 220 6.34 -7.60 14.00
C LEU A 220 5.19 -8.17 14.85
N VAL A 221 5.30 -8.11 16.20
CA VAL A 221 4.23 -8.51 17.13
C VAL A 221 3.56 -7.26 17.69
#